data_83431eee2964217593475ae2504a20c0
#
_entry.id   83431eee2964217593475ae2504a20c0
#
_cell.length_a   1.000
_cell.length_b   1.000
_cell.length_c   1.000
_cell.angle_alpha   90.00
_cell.angle_beta   90.00
_cell.angle_gamma   90.00
#
_symmetry.space_group_name_H-M   'P 1'
#
loop_
_entity.id
_entity.type
_entity.pdbx_description
1 polymer ?
#
loop_
_entity_poly.entity_id
_entity_poly.type
_entity_poly.pdbx_seq_one_letter_code
_entity_poly.pdbx_strand_id
1 'polypeptide(L)'
;MQLSRSEENGITILKPSGEIDLHASPVLRAELQKCAAQKVPTLLVDFTEVEYIDSSGLATFIEYVREASAFSGKMALFGLKKKVRTIFDLVRLNELFVIEDSAEKALDSLAKR
;
A
#
# COMPACT_ATOMS: atom_id res chain seq x y z
N MET A 1 -8.29 -8.94 9.77
CA MET A 1 -8.18 -7.94 8.66
C MET A 1 -9.24 -8.22 7.61
N GLN A 2 -9.82 -7.19 7.08
CA GLN A 2 -10.66 -7.29 5.89
C GLN A 2 -9.98 -6.50 4.78
N LEU A 3 -10.26 -6.86 3.53
CA LEU A 3 -9.60 -6.24 2.39
C LEU A 3 -10.62 -6.04 1.28
N SER A 4 -10.76 -4.81 0.81
CA SER A 4 -11.60 -4.52 -0.34
C SER A 4 -10.75 -3.96 -1.48
N ARG A 5 -11.24 -4.15 -2.70
CA ARG A 5 -10.59 -3.65 -3.91
C ARG A 5 -11.61 -2.93 -4.77
N SER A 6 -11.24 -1.78 -5.29
CA SER A 6 -12.05 -1.04 -6.24
C SER A 6 -11.17 -0.46 -7.33
N GLU A 7 -11.80 -0.04 -8.41
CA GLU A 7 -11.09 0.58 -9.52
C GLU A 7 -11.87 1.81 -9.98
N GLU A 8 -11.13 2.92 -10.13
CA GLU A 8 -11.69 4.19 -10.58
C GLU A 8 -10.70 4.85 -11.54
N ASN A 9 -11.17 5.18 -12.74
CA ASN A 9 -10.36 5.92 -13.71
C ASN A 9 -8.99 5.29 -13.98
N GLY A 10 -8.94 3.97 -14.04
CA GLY A 10 -7.68 3.24 -14.29
C GLY A 10 -6.77 3.10 -13.09
N ILE A 11 -7.23 3.53 -11.91
CA ILE A 11 -6.48 3.42 -10.67
C ILE A 11 -7.09 2.29 -9.84
N THR A 12 -6.24 1.38 -9.34
CA THR A 12 -6.68 0.33 -8.44
C THR A 12 -6.50 0.81 -7.00
N ILE A 13 -7.54 0.63 -6.19
CA ILE A 13 -7.51 1.03 -4.78
C ILE A 13 -7.74 -0.20 -3.93
N LEU A 14 -6.79 -0.49 -3.04
CA LEU A 14 -6.94 -1.52 -2.01
C LEU A 14 -7.21 -0.85 -0.69
N LYS A 15 -8.17 -1.36 0.06
CA LYS A 15 -8.48 -0.85 1.39
C LYS A 15 -8.47 -1.98 2.41
N PRO A 16 -7.33 -2.20 3.08
CA PRO A 16 -7.29 -3.11 4.21
C PRO A 16 -7.87 -2.43 5.46
N SER A 17 -8.40 -3.22 6.37
CA SER A 17 -8.89 -2.71 7.65
C SER A 17 -8.47 -3.63 8.78
N GLY A 18 -8.28 -3.06 9.97
CA GLY A 18 -7.86 -3.80 11.15
C GLY A 18 -6.35 -3.94 11.24
N GLU A 19 -5.88 -5.11 11.65
CA GLU A 19 -4.45 -5.35 11.88
C GLU A 19 -3.84 -6.12 10.72
N ILE A 20 -2.74 -5.59 10.19
CA ILE A 20 -1.97 -6.26 9.13
C ILE A 20 -0.81 -6.98 9.81
N ASP A 21 -1.10 -8.16 10.34
CA ASP A 21 -0.16 -8.98 11.09
C ASP A 21 0.19 -10.25 10.33
N LEU A 22 0.87 -11.17 11.00
CA LEU A 22 1.31 -12.43 10.41
C LEU A 22 0.12 -13.25 9.87
N HIS A 23 -1.05 -13.19 10.50
CA HIS A 23 -2.24 -13.91 10.04
C HIS A 23 -2.85 -13.27 8.80
N ALA A 24 -2.79 -11.95 8.70
CA ALA A 24 -3.37 -11.20 7.61
C ALA A 24 -2.47 -11.12 6.38
N SER A 25 -1.15 -11.16 6.58
CA SER A 25 -0.17 -10.97 5.50
C SER A 25 -0.34 -11.88 4.30
N PRO A 26 -0.66 -13.18 4.45
CA PRO A 26 -0.87 -14.04 3.28
C PRO A 26 -2.03 -13.59 2.38
N VAL A 27 -3.12 -13.08 2.98
CA VAL A 27 -4.28 -12.58 2.23
C VAL A 27 -3.91 -11.32 1.46
N LEU A 28 -3.22 -10.41 2.14
CA LEU A 28 -2.74 -9.17 1.52
C LEU A 28 -1.76 -9.47 0.38
N ARG A 29 -0.81 -10.37 0.64
CA ARG A 29 0.18 -10.76 -0.37
C ARG A 29 -0.49 -11.32 -1.62
N ALA A 30 -1.48 -12.19 -1.45
CA ALA A 30 -2.18 -12.78 -2.58
C ALA A 30 -2.84 -11.71 -3.46
N GLU A 31 -3.44 -10.70 -2.84
CA GLU A 31 -4.08 -9.61 -3.59
C GLU A 31 -3.06 -8.73 -4.28
N LEU A 32 -1.96 -8.42 -3.61
CA LEU A 32 -0.87 -7.65 -4.22
C LEU A 32 -0.23 -8.41 -5.38
N GLN A 33 -0.10 -9.73 -5.25
CA GLN A 33 0.42 -10.56 -6.35
C GLN A 33 -0.50 -10.53 -7.57
N LYS A 34 -1.82 -10.46 -7.36
CA LYS A 34 -2.77 -10.28 -8.46
C LYS A 34 -2.56 -8.95 -9.15
N CYS A 35 -2.37 -7.89 -8.38
CA CYS A 35 -2.09 -6.57 -8.94
C CYS A 35 -0.82 -6.57 -9.78
N ALA A 36 0.23 -7.24 -9.30
CA ALA A 36 1.49 -7.36 -10.03
C ALA A 36 1.32 -8.15 -11.32
N ALA A 37 0.59 -9.28 -11.25
CA ALA A 37 0.31 -10.11 -12.42
C ALA A 37 -0.49 -9.36 -13.48
N GLN A 38 -1.38 -8.48 -13.06
CA GLN A 38 -2.19 -7.64 -13.94
C GLN A 38 -1.43 -6.39 -14.41
N LYS A 39 -0.22 -6.18 -13.90
CA LYS A 39 0.61 -5.01 -14.22
C LYS A 39 -0.14 -3.71 -14.00
N VAL A 40 -0.80 -3.59 -12.85
CA VAL A 40 -1.57 -2.41 -12.48
C VAL A 40 -0.68 -1.16 -12.53
N PRO A 41 -1.02 -0.15 -13.35
CA PRO A 41 -0.15 1.03 -13.50
C PRO A 41 -0.05 1.86 -12.23
N THR A 42 -1.17 2.04 -11.52
CA THR A 42 -1.22 2.85 -10.31
C THR A 42 -2.05 2.15 -9.27
N LEU A 43 -1.43 1.88 -8.12
CA LEU A 43 -2.08 1.26 -6.98
C LEU A 43 -2.07 2.25 -5.82
N LEU A 44 -3.25 2.55 -5.28
CA LEU A 44 -3.38 3.29 -4.04
C LEU A 44 -3.81 2.32 -2.95
N VAL A 45 -3.22 2.46 -1.78
CA VAL A 45 -3.61 1.67 -0.62
C VAL A 45 -4.16 2.61 0.45
N ASP A 46 -5.43 2.44 0.76
CA ASP A 46 -6.14 3.24 1.74
C ASP A 46 -5.93 2.65 3.13
N PHE A 47 -5.17 3.35 3.96
CA PHE A 47 -4.83 2.93 5.32
C PHE A 47 -5.74 3.52 6.38
N THR A 48 -6.81 4.23 5.99
CA THR A 48 -7.63 4.96 6.97
C THR A 48 -8.23 4.04 8.05
N GLU A 49 -8.45 2.77 7.73
CA GLU A 49 -9.00 1.79 8.67
C GLU A 49 -7.96 0.80 9.20
N VAL A 50 -6.69 1.03 8.93
CA VAL A 50 -5.62 0.17 9.45
C VAL A 50 -5.24 0.62 10.86
N GLU A 51 -5.29 -0.31 11.81
CA GLU A 51 -5.00 -0.06 13.22
C GLU A 51 -3.57 -0.40 13.60
N TYR A 52 -2.95 -1.33 12.88
CA TYR A 52 -1.62 -1.81 13.21
C TYR A 52 -1.02 -2.54 12.02
N ILE A 53 0.29 -2.48 11.89
CA ILE A 53 1.03 -3.28 10.90
C ILE A 53 2.33 -3.76 11.55
N ASP A 54 2.67 -5.03 11.34
CA ASP A 54 3.91 -5.59 11.83
C ASP A 54 4.91 -5.80 10.69
N SER A 55 6.06 -6.41 11.01
CA SER A 55 7.11 -6.63 10.02
C SER A 55 6.69 -7.50 8.85
N SER A 56 5.77 -8.46 9.07
CA SER A 56 5.30 -9.32 7.98
C SER A 56 4.44 -8.53 6.99
N GLY A 57 3.62 -7.60 7.50
CA GLY A 57 2.84 -6.72 6.65
C GLY A 57 3.72 -5.75 5.88
N LEU A 58 4.70 -5.15 6.56
CA LEU A 58 5.65 -4.24 5.91
C LEU A 58 6.41 -4.95 4.80
N ALA A 59 6.89 -6.17 5.05
CA ALA A 59 7.60 -6.96 4.05
C ALA A 59 6.76 -7.21 2.80
N THR A 60 5.46 -7.41 2.98
CA THR A 60 4.54 -7.65 1.88
C THR A 60 4.46 -6.45 0.93
N PHE A 61 4.41 -5.25 1.48
CA PHE A 61 4.42 -4.02 0.67
C PHE A 61 5.77 -3.78 0.01
N ILE A 62 6.86 -4.11 0.70
CA ILE A 62 8.21 -3.99 0.12
C ILE A 62 8.34 -4.93 -1.09
N GLU A 63 7.86 -6.16 -0.97
CA GLU A 63 7.85 -7.10 -2.09
C GLU A 63 7.12 -6.51 -3.28
N TYR A 64 5.95 -5.92 -3.04
CA TYR A 64 5.17 -5.34 -4.14
C TYR A 64 5.90 -4.23 -4.86
N VAL A 65 6.55 -3.33 -4.12
CA VAL A 65 7.31 -2.24 -4.73
C VAL A 65 8.39 -2.78 -5.67
N ARG A 66 9.07 -3.84 -5.24
CA ARG A 66 10.12 -4.48 -6.04
C ARG A 66 9.55 -5.12 -7.29
N GLU A 67 8.45 -5.86 -7.15
CA GLU A 67 7.80 -6.50 -8.30
C GLU A 67 7.27 -5.47 -9.29
N ALA A 68 6.65 -4.41 -8.79
CA ALA A 68 6.07 -3.36 -9.62
C ALA A 68 7.12 -2.61 -10.44
N SER A 69 8.35 -2.55 -9.97
CA SER A 69 9.42 -1.88 -10.72
C SER A 69 9.66 -2.52 -12.09
N ALA A 70 9.37 -3.81 -12.24
CA ALA A 70 9.56 -4.54 -13.49
C ALA A 70 8.62 -4.06 -14.61
N PHE A 71 7.47 -3.47 -14.27
CA PHE A 71 6.54 -2.91 -15.26
C PHE A 71 6.28 -1.42 -15.04
N SER A 72 7.15 -0.75 -14.28
CA SER A 72 7.04 0.67 -13.95
C SER A 72 5.73 1.02 -13.24
N GLY A 73 5.20 0.07 -12.48
CA GLY A 73 4.01 0.29 -11.66
C GLY A 73 4.32 1.21 -10.50
N LYS A 74 3.33 2.01 -10.11
CA LYS A 74 3.45 2.96 -9.01
C LYS A 74 2.51 2.61 -7.89
N MET A 75 2.95 2.83 -6.66
CA MET A 75 2.12 2.61 -5.47
C MET A 75 2.29 3.76 -4.50
N ALA A 76 1.18 4.19 -3.91
CA ALA A 76 1.19 5.14 -2.81
C ALA A 76 0.26 4.65 -1.71
N LEU A 77 0.62 4.97 -0.47
CA LEU A 77 -0.19 4.71 0.71
C LEU A 77 -0.76 6.04 1.18
N PHE A 78 -1.99 6.04 1.67
CA PHE A 78 -2.55 7.28 2.18
C PHE A 78 -3.44 7.07 3.40
N GLY A 79 -3.59 8.13 4.18
CA GLY A 79 -4.51 8.14 5.31
C GLY A 79 -4.03 7.34 6.52
N LEU A 80 -2.72 7.16 6.68
CA LEU A 80 -2.16 6.43 7.81
C LEU A 80 -2.47 7.14 9.12
N LYS A 81 -2.99 6.38 10.10
CA LYS A 81 -3.11 6.88 11.45
C LYS A 81 -1.72 7.17 12.00
N LYS A 82 -1.62 8.11 12.91
CA LYS A 82 -0.33 8.53 13.47
C LYS A 82 0.48 7.35 14.02
N LYS A 83 -0.18 6.45 14.73
CA LYS A 83 0.49 5.28 15.31
C LYS A 83 1.05 4.33 14.26
N VAL A 84 0.38 4.22 13.12
CA VAL A 84 0.84 3.40 12.00
C VAL A 84 1.96 4.11 11.26
N ARG A 85 1.82 5.42 11.02
CA ARG A 85 2.84 6.23 10.38
C ARG A 85 4.16 6.16 11.17
N THR A 86 4.07 6.18 12.50
CA THR A 86 5.25 6.08 13.36
C THR A 86 6.03 4.80 13.09
N ILE A 87 5.34 3.68 12.83
CA ILE A 87 6.01 2.42 12.53
C ILE A 87 6.82 2.54 11.24
N PHE A 88 6.26 3.14 10.20
CA PHE A 88 6.97 3.36 8.93
C PHE A 88 8.18 4.27 9.13
N ASP A 89 8.04 5.32 9.92
CA ASP A 89 9.11 6.28 10.17
C ASP A 89 10.25 5.65 10.96
N LEU A 90 9.95 4.84 11.97
CA LEU A 90 10.95 4.19 12.81
C LEU A 90 11.86 3.25 12.03
N VAL A 91 11.33 2.57 11.01
CA VAL A 91 12.09 1.65 10.18
C VAL A 91 12.51 2.30 8.85
N ARG A 92 12.32 3.60 8.72
CA ARG A 92 12.69 4.42 7.55
C ARG A 92 12.04 3.98 6.23
N LEU A 93 10.89 3.35 6.31
CA LEU A 93 10.15 2.96 5.10
C LEU A 93 9.42 4.13 4.46
N ASN A 94 9.31 5.26 5.18
CA ASN A 94 8.80 6.50 4.60
C ASN A 94 9.67 6.99 3.43
N GLU A 95 10.90 6.52 3.33
CA GLU A 95 11.79 6.86 2.20
C GLU A 95 11.53 5.95 0.99
N LEU A 96 11.03 4.74 1.22
CA LEU A 96 10.76 3.77 0.16
C LEU A 96 9.38 3.95 -0.45
N PHE A 97 8.42 4.38 0.34
CA PHE A 97 7.02 4.51 -0.10
C PHE A 97 6.62 5.97 -0.25
N VAL A 98 5.70 6.21 -1.20
CA VAL A 98 4.97 7.48 -1.24
C VAL A 98 3.86 7.37 -0.21
N ILE A 99 3.88 8.22 0.80
CA ILE A 99 2.89 8.25 1.89
C ILE A 99 2.32 9.66 1.97
N GLU A 100 1.00 9.77 1.83
CA GLU A 100 0.31 11.05 1.84
C GLU A 100 -0.92 11.01 2.74
N ASP A 101 -1.50 12.18 3.02
CA ASP A 101 -2.65 12.26 3.90
C ASP A 101 -3.96 11.88 3.21
N SER A 102 -4.02 12.02 1.90
CA SER A 102 -5.24 11.78 1.13
C SER A 102 -4.94 11.14 -0.21
N ALA A 103 -5.97 10.55 -0.81
CA ALA A 103 -5.87 9.96 -2.15
C ALA A 103 -5.45 11.00 -3.18
N GLU A 104 -6.01 12.21 -3.09
CA GLU A 104 -5.67 13.31 -4.01
C GLU A 104 -4.19 13.64 -3.96
N LYS A 105 -3.64 13.81 -2.73
CA LYS A 105 -2.22 14.11 -2.55
C LYS A 105 -1.35 12.94 -3.01
N ALA A 106 -1.81 11.71 -2.80
CA ALA A 106 -1.08 10.54 -3.23
C ALA A 106 -0.95 10.49 -4.75
N LEU A 107 -2.03 10.76 -5.46
CA LEU A 107 -2.02 10.81 -6.92
C LEU A 107 -1.13 11.94 -7.44
N ASP A 108 -1.19 13.12 -6.82
CA ASP A 108 -0.33 14.23 -7.19
C ASP A 108 1.15 13.88 -7.02
N SER A 109 1.50 13.24 -5.91
CA SER A 109 2.88 12.82 -5.65
C SER A 109 3.37 11.80 -6.68
N LEU A 110 2.52 10.84 -7.05
CA LEU A 110 2.89 9.85 -8.06
C LEU A 110 3.05 10.47 -9.46
N ALA A 111 2.24 11.47 -9.77
CA ALA A 111 2.31 12.15 -11.07
C ALA A 111 3.61 12.93 -11.27
N LYS A 112 4.30 13.28 -10.19
CA LYS A 112 5.56 14.04 -10.22
C LYS A 112 6.81 13.16 -10.31
N ARG A 113 6.62 11.86 -10.34
CA ARG A 113 7.74 10.91 -10.35
C ARG A 113 8.07 10.39 -11.72
#